data_2ec8f0747c7b8fd3c0d20ed8f6ca77d8
#
_entry.id   2ec8f0747c7b8fd3c0d20ed8f6ca77d8
#
_cell.length_a   1.000
_cell.length_b   1.000
_cell.length_c   1.000
_cell.angle_alpha   90.00
_cell.angle_beta   90.00
_cell.angle_gamma   90.00
#
_symmetry.space_group_name_H-M   'P 1'
#
loop_
_entity.id
_entity.type
_entity.pdbx_description
1 polymer ?
#
loop_
_entity_poly.entity_id
_entity_poly.type
_entity_poly.pdbx_seq_one_letter_code
_entity_poly.pdbx_strand_id
1 'polypeptide(L)'
;MRFYSIEEGWVVLNIKAQPSASKNEFSGLYGEDAIKIRIRAAAVEGAANKELVKFLSKSFKIAKSEIAFKSGETSKIKRVRFPLTEQFNEFIREIEDGKSL
;
A
#
# COMPACT_ATOMS: atom_id res chain seq x y z
N MET A 1 -3.33 12.77 10.69
CA MET A 1 -3.82 12.24 9.43
C MET A 1 -3.64 10.74 9.39
N ARG A 2 -4.57 10.04 8.80
CA ARG A 2 -4.48 8.58 8.73
C ARG A 2 -3.59 8.13 7.59
N PHE A 3 -3.15 6.86 7.64
CA PHE A 3 -2.36 6.30 6.55
C PHE A 3 -3.20 6.09 5.28
N TYR A 4 -4.51 6.26 5.36
CA TYR A 4 -5.40 6.12 4.22
C TYR A 4 -6.57 7.10 4.31
N SER A 5 -7.23 7.32 3.16
CA SER A 5 -8.51 8.01 3.13
C SER A 5 -9.38 7.36 2.06
N ILE A 6 -10.69 7.51 2.21
CA ILE A 6 -11.66 6.98 1.26
C ILE A 6 -12.58 8.13 0.87
N GLU A 7 -12.67 8.41 -0.43
CA GLU A 7 -13.54 9.45 -0.96
C GLU A 7 -14.22 8.96 -2.23
N GLU A 8 -15.53 8.98 -2.22
CA GLU A 8 -16.34 8.67 -3.39
C GLU A 8 -15.96 7.33 -4.05
N GLY A 9 -15.72 6.33 -3.23
CA GLY A 9 -15.39 5.00 -3.75
C GLY A 9 -13.94 4.81 -4.13
N TRP A 10 -13.06 5.77 -3.82
CA TRP A 10 -11.64 5.67 -4.08
C TRP A 10 -10.84 5.68 -2.79
N VAL A 11 -9.80 4.87 -2.77
CA VAL A 11 -8.85 4.82 -1.65
C VAL A 11 -7.60 5.57 -2.03
N VAL A 12 -7.07 6.35 -1.09
CA VAL A 12 -5.72 6.89 -1.20
C VAL A 12 -4.95 6.32 -0.02
N LEU A 13 -3.86 5.62 -0.32
CA LEU A 13 -3.07 4.90 0.68
C LEU A 13 -1.65 5.45 0.69
N ASN A 14 -1.18 5.82 1.87
CA ASN A 14 0.20 6.30 2.06
C ASN A 14 1.05 5.13 2.52
N ILE A 15 2.13 4.87 1.80
CA ILE A 15 2.94 3.67 1.98
C ILE A 15 4.39 4.03 2.23
N LYS A 16 4.95 3.45 3.28
CA LYS A 16 6.39 3.46 3.51
C LYS A 16 6.95 2.14 2.96
N ALA A 17 7.52 2.19 1.79
CA ALA A 17 8.05 0.99 1.14
C ALA A 17 9.44 0.65 1.68
N GLN A 18 9.68 -0.64 1.94
CA GLN A 18 10.97 -1.16 2.38
C GLN A 18 11.42 -2.22 1.37
N PRO A 19 12.23 -1.85 0.38
CA PRO A 19 12.71 -2.82 -0.62
C PRO A 19 13.76 -3.76 -0.03
N SER A 20 14.21 -4.70 -0.83
CA SER A 20 15.22 -5.70 -0.45
C SER A 20 14.76 -6.63 0.67
N ALA A 21 13.46 -6.83 0.80
CA ALA A 21 12.92 -7.78 1.75
C ALA A 21 12.88 -9.18 1.14
N SER A 22 12.70 -10.18 1.99
CA SER A 22 12.61 -11.57 1.53
C SER A 22 11.26 -11.91 0.94
N LYS A 23 10.24 -11.13 1.26
CA LYS A 23 8.87 -11.33 0.74
C LYS A 23 8.10 -10.02 0.80
N ASN A 24 6.97 -9.98 0.09
CA ASN A 24 6.07 -8.84 0.14
C ASN A 24 5.10 -9.03 1.30
N GLU A 25 5.01 -8.06 2.18
CA GLU A 25 4.08 -8.15 3.32
C GLU A 25 3.82 -6.78 3.92
N PHE A 26 2.65 -6.64 4.53
CA PHE A 26 2.37 -5.49 5.37
C PHE A 26 3.11 -5.71 6.69
N SER A 27 3.82 -4.68 7.17
CA SER A 27 4.65 -4.87 8.36
C SER A 27 4.40 -3.83 9.46
N GLY A 28 3.21 -3.27 9.51
CA GLY A 28 2.83 -2.35 10.58
C GLY A 28 2.66 -0.93 10.11
N LEU A 29 2.37 -0.05 11.03
CA LEU A 29 2.21 1.37 10.71
C LEU A 29 3.53 2.09 10.87
N TYR A 30 3.73 3.09 10.04
CA TYR A 30 4.88 3.99 10.12
C TYR A 30 4.35 5.32 10.64
N GLY A 31 4.42 5.51 11.96
CA GLY A 31 3.74 6.63 12.58
C GLY A 31 2.24 6.48 12.42
N GLU A 32 1.53 7.58 12.27
CA GLU A 32 0.09 7.57 12.02
C GLU A 32 -0.26 7.79 10.56
N ASP A 33 0.73 8.16 9.77
CA ASP A 33 0.49 8.69 8.42
C ASP A 33 0.78 7.72 7.28
N ALA A 34 1.39 6.58 7.55
CA ALA A 34 1.73 5.64 6.49
C ALA A 34 1.71 4.21 7.01
N ILE A 35 1.51 3.27 6.10
CA ILE A 35 1.62 1.85 6.42
C ILE A 35 2.92 1.33 5.82
N LYS A 36 3.66 0.52 6.58
CA LYS A 36 4.89 -0.08 6.09
C LYS A 36 4.58 -1.32 5.27
N ILE A 37 5.20 -1.39 4.10
CA ILE A 37 5.10 -2.58 3.25
C ILE A 37 6.52 -3.01 2.88
N ARG A 38 6.86 -4.22 3.25
CA ARG A 38 8.14 -4.83 2.85
C ARG A 38 7.97 -5.35 1.44
N ILE A 39 8.94 -5.09 0.59
CA ILE A 39 8.84 -5.43 -0.83
C ILE A 39 10.05 -6.25 -1.25
N ARG A 40 9.79 -7.38 -1.86
CA ARG A 40 10.83 -8.24 -2.42
C ARG A 40 11.22 -7.74 -3.80
N ALA A 41 12.01 -6.69 -3.82
CA ALA A 41 12.51 -6.10 -5.05
C ALA A 41 13.81 -5.37 -4.74
N ALA A 42 14.65 -5.23 -5.75
CA ALA A 42 15.87 -4.47 -5.59
C ALA A 42 15.55 -3.02 -5.23
N ALA A 43 16.47 -2.37 -4.50
CA ALA A 43 16.30 -0.98 -4.09
C ALA A 43 16.67 -0.03 -5.24
N VAL A 44 16.09 -0.27 -6.41
CA VAL A 44 16.26 0.59 -7.58
C VAL A 44 14.89 1.12 -7.97
N GLU A 45 14.88 2.35 -8.44
CA GLU A 45 13.66 3.02 -8.84
C GLU A 45 12.94 2.23 -9.93
N GLY A 46 11.65 2.10 -9.79
CA GLY A 46 10.83 1.35 -10.72
C GLY A 46 10.63 -0.10 -10.34
N ALA A 47 11.66 -0.77 -9.83
CA ALA A 47 11.54 -2.17 -9.43
C ALA A 47 10.61 -2.33 -8.23
N ALA A 48 10.81 -1.52 -7.20
CA ALA A 48 9.97 -1.56 -6.01
C ALA A 48 8.54 -1.10 -6.32
N ASN A 49 8.38 -0.07 -7.16
CA ASN A 49 7.05 0.40 -7.54
C ASN A 49 6.26 -0.66 -8.29
N LYS A 50 6.91 -1.35 -9.20
CA LYS A 50 6.28 -2.41 -9.99
C LYS A 50 5.82 -3.55 -9.10
N GLU A 51 6.66 -3.96 -8.18
CA GLU A 51 6.33 -5.05 -7.25
C GLU A 51 5.25 -4.61 -6.27
N LEU A 52 5.26 -3.35 -5.85
CA LEU A 52 4.24 -2.80 -4.97
C LEU A 52 2.86 -2.83 -5.63
N VAL A 53 2.77 -2.43 -6.89
CA VAL A 53 1.50 -2.49 -7.63
C VAL A 53 0.99 -3.93 -7.70
N LYS A 54 1.88 -4.87 -7.97
CA LYS A 54 1.54 -6.27 -8.04
C LYS A 54 1.01 -6.78 -6.69
N PHE A 55 1.66 -6.40 -5.61
CA PHE A 55 1.27 -6.80 -4.26
C PHE A 55 -0.10 -6.23 -3.88
N LEU A 56 -0.34 -4.96 -4.15
CA LEU A 56 -1.62 -4.32 -3.84
C LEU A 56 -2.76 -4.89 -4.68
N SER A 57 -2.49 -5.14 -5.95
CA SER A 57 -3.46 -5.75 -6.85
C SER A 57 -3.94 -7.09 -6.30
N LYS A 58 -3.01 -7.90 -5.86
CA LYS A 58 -3.31 -9.22 -5.30
C LYS A 58 -4.01 -9.12 -3.94
N SER A 59 -3.53 -8.22 -3.08
CA SER A 59 -4.05 -8.10 -1.71
C SER A 59 -5.48 -7.59 -1.67
N PHE A 60 -5.80 -6.62 -2.51
CA PHE A 60 -7.11 -5.96 -2.48
C PHE A 60 -7.99 -6.28 -3.68
N LYS A 61 -7.56 -7.19 -4.52
CA LYS A 61 -8.30 -7.63 -5.71
C LYS A 61 -8.67 -6.46 -6.61
N ILE A 62 -7.63 -5.75 -7.03
CA ILE A 62 -7.74 -4.57 -7.90
C ILE A 62 -6.93 -4.84 -9.15
N ALA A 63 -7.43 -4.41 -10.31
CA ALA A 63 -6.64 -4.50 -11.55
C ALA A 63 -5.42 -3.59 -11.41
N LYS A 64 -4.26 -4.05 -11.87
CA LYS A 64 -3.03 -3.26 -11.82
C LYS A 64 -3.18 -1.92 -12.49
N SER A 65 -3.95 -1.88 -13.60
CA SER A 65 -4.18 -0.65 -14.34
C SER A 65 -5.01 0.38 -13.58
N GLU A 66 -5.67 -0.04 -12.51
CA GLU A 66 -6.47 0.86 -11.69
C GLU A 66 -5.71 1.45 -10.51
N ILE A 67 -4.46 1.05 -10.34
CA ILE A 67 -3.60 1.56 -9.26
C ILE A 67 -2.73 2.67 -9.83
N ALA A 68 -2.84 3.86 -9.27
CA ALA A 68 -2.09 5.00 -9.74
C ALA A 68 -1.29 5.62 -8.61
N PHE A 69 -0.07 6.04 -8.91
CA PHE A 69 0.73 6.81 -7.96
C PHE A 69 0.29 8.26 -8.05
N LYS A 70 -0.10 8.84 -6.93
CA LYS A 70 -0.52 10.24 -6.91
C LYS A 70 0.65 11.18 -6.66
N SER A 71 1.60 10.73 -5.85
CA SER A 71 2.80 11.52 -5.56
C SER A 71 3.81 10.60 -4.90
N GLY A 72 5.05 11.06 -4.81
CA GLY A 72 6.08 10.34 -4.09
C GLY A 72 6.57 9.07 -4.78
N GLU A 73 6.44 8.96 -6.10
CA GLU A 73 6.92 7.77 -6.81
C GLU A 73 8.38 7.46 -6.55
N THR A 74 9.18 8.50 -6.38
CA THR A 74 10.62 8.37 -6.16
C THR A 74 11.01 8.52 -4.70
N SER A 75 10.05 8.76 -3.81
CA SER A 75 10.33 8.92 -2.39
C SER A 75 10.05 7.63 -1.63
N LYS A 76 10.47 7.59 -0.37
CA LYS A 76 10.20 6.45 0.49
C LYS A 76 8.75 6.37 0.92
N ILE A 77 8.08 7.52 1.01
CA ILE A 77 6.64 7.57 1.30
C ILE A 77 5.93 7.76 -0.03
N LYS A 78 5.16 6.77 -0.42
CA LYS A 78 4.45 6.77 -1.69
C LYS A 78 2.96 6.91 -1.43
N ARG A 79 2.28 7.65 -2.29
CA ARG A 79 0.83 7.81 -2.20
C ARG A 79 0.22 7.17 -3.43
N VAL A 80 -0.62 6.16 -3.22
CA VAL A 80 -1.29 5.44 -4.32
C VAL A 80 -2.79 5.57 -4.20
N ARG A 81 -3.48 5.53 -5.34
CA ARG A 81 -4.92 5.64 -5.43
C ARG A 81 -5.46 4.44 -6.18
N PHE A 82 -6.56 3.87 -5.67
CA PHE A 82 -7.21 2.73 -6.32
C PHE A 82 -8.68 2.64 -5.90
N PRO A 83 -9.51 1.91 -6.65
CA PRO A 83 -10.92 1.77 -6.29
C PRO A 83 -11.08 1.01 -4.96
N LEU A 84 -12.05 1.43 -4.18
CA LEU A 84 -12.38 0.74 -2.93
C LEU A 84 -12.90 -0.66 -3.23
N THR A 85 -12.42 -1.65 -2.49
CA THR A 85 -12.92 -3.02 -2.59
C THR A 85 -13.31 -3.53 -1.21
N GLU A 86 -14.07 -4.61 -1.18
CA GLU A 86 -14.44 -5.24 0.07
C GLU A 86 -13.21 -5.77 0.81
N GLN A 87 -12.22 -6.25 0.07
CA GLN A 87 -10.98 -6.73 0.66
C GLN A 87 -10.24 -5.61 1.40
N PHE A 88 -10.27 -4.40 0.86
CA PHE A 88 -9.67 -3.27 1.55
C PHE A 88 -10.47 -2.93 2.82
N ASN A 89 -11.79 -2.96 2.75
CA ASN A 89 -12.63 -2.72 3.94
C ASN A 89 -12.33 -3.73 5.04
N GLU A 90 -12.18 -4.99 4.69
CA GLU A 90 -11.84 -6.03 5.67
C GLU A 90 -10.46 -5.80 6.27
N PHE A 91 -9.51 -5.41 5.44
CA PHE A 91 -8.16 -5.08 5.90
C PHE A 91 -8.18 -3.98 6.96
N ILE A 92 -8.94 -2.91 6.70
CA ILE A 92 -9.05 -1.81 7.64
C ILE A 92 -9.73 -2.25 8.94
N ARG A 93 -10.78 -3.06 8.84
CA ARG A 93 -11.44 -3.59 10.04
C ARG A 93 -10.49 -4.40 10.91
N GLU A 94 -9.65 -5.22 10.28
CA GLU A 94 -8.68 -6.02 11.02
C GLU A 94 -7.66 -5.14 11.74
N ILE A 95 -7.20 -4.08 11.10
CA ILE A 95 -6.27 -3.15 11.73
C ILE A 95 -6.94 -2.44 12.90
N GLU A 96 -8.17 -1.98 12.72
CA GLU A 96 -8.90 -1.26 13.77
C GLU A 96 -9.21 -2.16 14.95
N ASP A 97 -9.40 -3.45 14.70
CA ASP A 97 -9.61 -4.44 15.76
C ASP A 97 -8.31 -4.90 16.40
N GLY A 98 -7.18 -4.39 15.96
CA GLY A 98 -5.88 -4.75 16.52
C GLY A 98 -5.41 -6.14 16.14
N LYS A 99 -5.94 -6.71 15.07
CA LYS A 99 -5.66 -8.11 14.73
C LYS A 99 -4.40 -8.34 13.95
N SER A 100 -3.75 -7.39 13.44
CA SER A 100 -2.46 -7.64 12.87
C SER A 100 -1.99 -6.64 11.88
N LEU A 101 -0.83 -6.64 11.85
CA LEU A 101 0.02 -6.34 10.74
C LEU A 101 1.32 -7.02 11.02
#